data_dfadcec244e3272eb0450054a774fd7f
#
_entry.id   dfadcec244e3272eb0450054a774fd7f
#
_cell.length_a   1.000
_cell.length_b   1.000
_cell.length_c   1.000
_cell.angle_alpha   90.00
_cell.angle_beta   90.00
_cell.angle_gamma   90.00
#
_symmetry.space_group_name_H-M   'P 1'
#
loop_
_entity.id
_entity.type
_entity.pdbx_description
1 polymer ?
#
loop_
_entity_poly.entity_id
_entity_poly.type
_entity_poly.pdbx_seq_one_letter_code
_entity_poly.pdbx_strand_id
1 'polypeptide(L)'
;VIIATPHKTHKELALKAFAKGKAVLCDKPAAADIGEALAMQKAASESGRIYGMIFHQRLYPKYIRIKQMIDNGELGDIKRVCLINSRYLRTSYYHKSGSWRSSFAGEGGGALINQGQHILDMYQYLFGMPQKLFAAIPFGKYNDFIVDDEATIVMEYDNGKTGTFILSTGEACHEERLEIIGTKARILLEDDTLTITRHRDVCEYIKNEEVNSRQNMTFAEETIQFEKASEPYAQLFENFANAVLKGDESYLTVKGSEGINSLMLCASAYYSACKGIKVELPLEASDYKELMDELKKQYTVVIVTHNMQQAGRIADKTAFFLTCLLYTSPSPRDVEE
;
A
#
# COMPACT_ATOMS: atom_id res chain seq x y z
N VAL A 1 20.82 3.84 -7.28
CA VAL A 1 19.89 4.92 -7.68
C VAL A 1 18.71 4.92 -6.71
N ILE A 2 18.32 6.11 -6.21
CA ILE A 2 17.09 6.27 -5.41
C ILE A 2 16.06 6.95 -6.31
N ILE A 3 14.85 6.37 -6.39
CA ILE A 3 13.72 6.86 -7.17
C ILE A 3 12.64 7.33 -6.20
N ALA A 4 12.41 8.65 -6.14
CA ALA A 4 11.40 9.31 -5.32
C ALA A 4 10.67 10.37 -6.18
N THR A 5 10.18 9.93 -7.31
CA THR A 5 9.54 10.74 -8.35
C THR A 5 8.04 10.41 -8.44
N PRO A 6 7.23 11.07 -9.26
CA PRO A 6 5.84 10.63 -9.45
C PRO A 6 5.71 9.19 -9.95
N HIS A 7 4.70 8.47 -9.48
CA HIS A 7 4.51 7.02 -9.65
C HIS A 7 4.70 6.51 -11.09
N LYS A 8 4.19 7.25 -12.08
CA LYS A 8 4.29 6.90 -13.51
C LYS A 8 5.71 6.85 -14.06
N THR A 9 6.68 7.45 -13.38
CA THR A 9 8.07 7.48 -13.84
C THR A 9 8.94 6.39 -13.23
N HIS A 10 8.42 5.66 -12.22
CA HIS A 10 9.20 4.67 -11.47
C HIS A 10 9.73 3.58 -12.39
N LYS A 11 8.87 2.97 -13.21
CA LYS A 11 9.25 1.91 -14.14
C LYS A 11 10.36 2.35 -15.09
N GLU A 12 10.16 3.46 -15.80
CA GLU A 12 11.12 3.94 -16.79
C GLU A 12 12.50 4.17 -16.17
N LEU A 13 12.54 4.84 -15.02
CA LEU A 13 13.78 5.16 -14.31
C LEU A 13 14.46 3.90 -13.76
N ALA A 14 13.69 2.96 -13.21
CA ALA A 14 14.22 1.69 -12.72
C ALA A 14 14.83 0.84 -13.83
N LEU A 15 14.10 0.66 -14.96
CA LEU A 15 14.61 -0.08 -16.12
C LEU A 15 15.90 0.54 -16.67
N LYS A 16 15.96 1.87 -16.80
CA LYS A 16 17.20 2.57 -17.21
C LYS A 16 18.35 2.35 -16.23
N ALA A 17 18.06 2.33 -14.92
CA ALA A 17 19.08 2.09 -13.89
C ALA A 17 19.60 0.65 -13.96
N PHE A 18 18.73 -0.35 -14.04
CA PHE A 18 19.12 -1.76 -14.18
C PHE A 18 19.91 -2.02 -15.46
N ALA A 19 19.49 -1.45 -16.60
CA ALA A 19 20.23 -1.54 -17.86
C ALA A 19 21.65 -0.94 -17.78
N LYS A 20 21.87 0.00 -16.84
CA LYS A 20 23.20 0.57 -16.53
C LYS A 20 23.92 -0.16 -15.39
N GLY A 21 23.42 -1.34 -14.98
CA GLY A 21 24.03 -2.14 -13.92
C GLY A 21 23.96 -1.50 -12.54
N LYS A 22 22.97 -0.62 -12.27
CA LYS A 22 22.81 0.09 -11.00
C LYS A 22 21.78 -0.59 -10.11
N ALA A 23 22.07 -0.64 -8.81
CA ALA A 23 21.07 -0.99 -7.80
C ALA A 23 20.00 0.10 -7.68
N VAL A 24 18.77 -0.27 -7.35
CA VAL A 24 17.62 0.63 -7.26
C VAL A 24 16.95 0.52 -5.89
N LEU A 25 16.69 1.68 -5.28
CA LEU A 25 15.79 1.85 -4.14
C LEU A 25 14.63 2.74 -4.61
N CYS A 26 13.41 2.21 -4.62
CA CYS A 26 12.25 2.90 -5.17
C CYS A 26 11.26 3.27 -4.07
N ASP A 27 10.71 4.49 -4.16
CA ASP A 27 9.61 4.91 -3.28
C ASP A 27 8.31 4.19 -3.66
N LYS A 28 7.36 4.18 -2.74
CA LYS A 28 6.01 3.61 -2.92
C LYS A 28 5.10 4.54 -3.76
N PRO A 29 4.10 3.97 -4.44
CA PRO A 29 3.93 2.56 -4.77
C PRO A 29 5.04 2.06 -5.69
N ALA A 30 5.21 0.74 -5.81
CA ALA A 30 6.27 0.18 -6.65
C ALA A 30 6.23 0.73 -8.09
N ALA A 31 5.02 0.85 -8.65
CA ALA A 31 4.78 1.43 -9.97
C ALA A 31 3.34 1.99 -10.05
N ALA A 32 2.95 2.50 -11.21
CA ALA A 32 1.60 2.98 -11.47
C ALA A 32 0.57 1.84 -11.60
N ASP A 33 0.98 0.64 -12.01
CA ASP A 33 0.17 -0.56 -12.10
C ASP A 33 0.98 -1.85 -11.84
N ILE A 34 0.26 -2.98 -11.71
CA ILE A 34 0.85 -4.30 -11.41
C ILE A 34 1.82 -4.74 -12.51
N GLY A 35 1.45 -4.56 -13.79
CA GLY A 35 2.28 -4.96 -14.93
C GLY A 35 3.60 -4.21 -14.98
N GLU A 36 3.58 -2.93 -14.64
CA GLU A 36 4.79 -2.12 -14.51
C GLU A 36 5.70 -2.59 -13.37
N ALA A 37 5.12 -2.89 -12.21
CA ALA A 37 5.87 -3.41 -11.06
C ALA A 37 6.50 -4.78 -11.36
N LEU A 38 5.77 -5.68 -12.04
CA LEU A 38 6.29 -6.97 -12.50
C LEU A 38 7.43 -6.80 -13.51
N ALA A 39 7.34 -5.84 -14.43
CA ALA A 39 8.41 -5.54 -15.38
C ALA A 39 9.67 -5.03 -14.66
N MET A 40 9.52 -4.20 -13.63
CA MET A 40 10.65 -3.74 -12.80
C MET A 40 11.31 -4.90 -12.07
N GLN A 41 10.52 -5.78 -11.46
CA GLN A 41 11.03 -6.98 -10.78
C GLN A 41 11.77 -7.92 -11.73
N LYS A 42 11.22 -8.15 -12.93
CA LYS A 42 11.87 -8.95 -13.96
C LYS A 42 13.23 -8.36 -14.36
N ALA A 43 13.28 -7.05 -14.64
CA ALA A 43 14.51 -6.37 -15.00
C ALA A 43 15.56 -6.39 -13.87
N ALA A 44 15.12 -6.26 -12.62
CA ALA A 44 16.01 -6.41 -11.46
C ALA A 44 16.64 -7.80 -11.42
N SER A 45 15.81 -8.86 -11.54
CA SER A 45 16.27 -10.26 -11.56
C SER A 45 17.23 -10.54 -12.72
N GLU A 46 16.92 -10.08 -13.92
CA GLU A 46 17.77 -10.26 -15.12
C GLU A 46 19.10 -9.51 -15.00
N SER A 47 19.10 -8.35 -14.35
CA SER A 47 20.33 -7.56 -14.14
C SER A 47 21.20 -8.09 -12.99
N GLY A 48 20.66 -8.91 -12.10
CA GLY A 48 21.31 -9.37 -10.86
C GLY A 48 21.63 -8.22 -9.90
N ARG A 49 20.90 -7.09 -9.97
CA ARG A 49 21.14 -5.92 -9.13
C ARG A 49 20.16 -5.84 -7.98
N ILE A 50 20.65 -5.36 -6.85
CA ILE A 50 19.88 -5.11 -5.65
C ILE A 50 18.70 -4.18 -5.97
N TYR A 51 17.49 -4.61 -5.62
CA TYR A 51 16.27 -3.84 -5.76
C TYR A 51 15.51 -3.82 -4.44
N GLY A 52 15.35 -2.64 -3.86
CA GLY A 52 14.63 -2.41 -2.60
C GLY A 52 13.50 -1.39 -2.75
N MET A 53 12.57 -1.43 -1.76
CA MET A 53 11.45 -0.48 -1.65
C MET A 53 11.56 0.37 -0.40
N ILE A 54 10.99 1.58 -0.44
CA ILE A 54 10.93 2.49 0.70
C ILE A 54 9.61 2.27 1.47
N PHE A 55 9.62 1.30 2.38
CA PHE A 55 8.55 1.08 3.37
C PHE A 55 9.11 1.19 4.79
N HIS A 56 9.42 2.41 5.18
CA HIS A 56 10.11 2.74 6.43
C HIS A 56 9.34 2.34 7.70
N GLN A 57 8.01 2.17 7.61
CA GLN A 57 7.19 1.78 8.78
C GLN A 57 7.52 0.38 9.29
N ARG A 58 8.12 -0.51 8.46
CA ARG A 58 8.61 -1.83 8.93
C ARG A 58 9.72 -1.72 9.98
N LEU A 59 10.34 -0.53 10.12
CA LEU A 59 11.36 -0.23 11.13
C LEU A 59 10.79 0.42 12.40
N TYR A 60 9.46 0.57 12.50
CA TYR A 60 8.86 1.09 13.73
C TYR A 60 8.89 0.02 14.83
N PRO A 61 9.36 0.35 16.06
CA PRO A 61 9.51 -0.61 17.14
C PRO A 61 8.25 -1.40 17.44
N LYS A 62 7.08 -0.76 17.37
CA LYS A 62 5.77 -1.39 17.57
C LYS A 62 5.50 -2.52 16.57
N TYR A 63 5.80 -2.32 15.29
CA TYR A 63 5.58 -3.33 14.26
C TYR A 63 6.65 -4.42 14.28
N ILE A 64 7.90 -4.08 14.60
CA ILE A 64 8.96 -5.07 14.84
C ILE A 64 8.55 -6.02 15.97
N ARG A 65 8.05 -5.48 17.09
CA ARG A 65 7.60 -6.32 18.22
C ARG A 65 6.42 -7.23 17.84
N ILE A 66 5.41 -6.69 17.16
CA ILE A 66 4.26 -7.48 16.69
C ILE A 66 4.71 -8.60 15.75
N LYS A 67 5.59 -8.29 14.79
CA LYS A 67 6.13 -9.29 13.86
C LYS A 67 6.87 -10.40 14.59
N GLN A 68 7.73 -10.08 15.55
CA GLN A 68 8.41 -11.06 16.38
C GLN A 68 7.43 -11.95 17.15
N MET A 69 6.36 -11.39 17.72
CA MET A 69 5.34 -12.19 18.43
C MET A 69 4.61 -13.14 17.50
N ILE A 70 4.32 -12.72 16.28
CA ILE A 70 3.70 -13.57 15.25
C ILE A 70 4.66 -14.71 14.86
N ASP A 71 5.90 -14.37 14.52
CA ASP A 71 6.90 -15.33 14.06
C ASP A 71 7.28 -16.35 15.13
N ASN A 72 7.28 -15.93 16.39
CA ASN A 72 7.54 -16.82 17.56
C ASN A 72 6.30 -17.65 17.95
N GLY A 73 5.15 -17.47 17.30
CA GLY A 73 3.91 -18.18 17.63
C GLY A 73 3.29 -17.81 18.99
N GLU A 74 3.64 -16.63 19.55
CA GLU A 74 3.13 -16.18 20.84
C GLU A 74 1.59 -16.00 20.84
N LEU A 75 1.00 -15.76 19.66
CA LEU A 75 -0.45 -15.60 19.49
C LEU A 75 -1.20 -16.93 19.24
N GLY A 76 -0.47 -18.02 18.99
CA GLY A 76 -1.05 -19.23 18.39
C GLY A 76 -1.52 -18.97 16.96
N ASP A 77 -2.57 -19.69 16.51
CA ASP A 77 -3.15 -19.45 15.19
C ASP A 77 -3.92 -18.12 15.17
N ILE A 78 -3.55 -17.24 14.26
CA ILE A 78 -4.32 -15.99 14.05
C ILE A 78 -5.65 -16.33 13.41
N LYS A 79 -6.75 -15.89 14.01
CA LYS A 79 -8.12 -16.13 13.54
C LYS A 79 -8.75 -14.89 12.91
N ARG A 80 -8.50 -13.70 13.46
CA ARG A 80 -9.06 -12.45 12.95
C ARG A 80 -8.08 -11.29 13.10
N VAL A 81 -8.06 -10.43 12.10
CA VAL A 81 -7.32 -9.16 12.11
C VAL A 81 -8.26 -8.02 11.76
N CYS A 82 -8.16 -6.91 12.48
CA CYS A 82 -8.85 -5.68 12.14
C CYS A 82 -7.85 -4.52 12.23
N LEU A 83 -7.65 -3.82 11.11
CA LEU A 83 -6.80 -2.64 11.03
C LEU A 83 -7.65 -1.46 10.59
N ILE A 84 -7.60 -0.37 11.38
CA ILE A 84 -8.23 0.90 11.08
C ILE A 84 -7.15 1.98 11.08
N ASN A 85 -7.12 2.79 10.04
CA ASN A 85 -6.20 3.92 9.95
C ASN A 85 -6.92 5.14 9.35
N SER A 86 -7.21 6.12 10.20
CA SER A 86 -7.71 7.44 9.81
C SER A 86 -6.76 8.57 10.21
N ARG A 87 -5.47 8.25 10.32
CA ARG A 87 -4.43 9.14 10.80
C ARG A 87 -4.25 10.41 9.97
N TYR A 88 -4.57 10.36 8.69
CA TYR A 88 -4.20 11.42 7.76
C TYR A 88 -5.44 12.16 7.25
N LEU A 89 -5.92 13.15 8.01
CA LEU A 89 -6.94 14.06 7.49
C LEU A 89 -6.38 14.85 6.29
N ARG A 90 -7.07 14.81 5.15
CA ARG A 90 -6.70 15.50 3.92
C ARG A 90 -7.77 16.50 3.51
N THR A 91 -7.37 17.75 3.42
CA THR A 91 -8.26 18.85 3.02
C THR A 91 -8.16 19.10 1.51
N SER A 92 -9.08 19.87 0.97
CA SER A 92 -9.02 20.35 -0.43
C SER A 92 -7.70 21.05 -0.77
N TYR A 93 -7.05 21.70 0.19
CA TYR A 93 -5.74 22.31 -0.01
C TYR A 93 -4.68 21.27 -0.37
N TYR A 94 -4.63 20.13 0.37
CA TYR A 94 -3.73 19.03 0.07
C TYR A 94 -3.95 18.47 -1.34
N HIS A 95 -5.19 18.22 -1.70
CA HIS A 95 -5.54 17.66 -3.00
C HIS A 95 -5.21 18.59 -4.16
N LYS A 96 -5.31 19.92 -3.97
CA LYS A 96 -4.97 20.95 -4.94
C LYS A 96 -3.48 21.31 -4.96
N SER A 97 -2.66 20.80 -4.04
CA SER A 97 -1.23 21.14 -3.92
C SER A 97 -0.35 20.60 -5.06
N GLY A 98 -0.90 19.76 -5.93
CA GLY A 98 -0.19 19.24 -7.11
C GLY A 98 -1.16 18.80 -8.19
N SER A 99 -0.87 19.15 -9.44
CA SER A 99 -1.73 18.85 -10.60
C SER A 99 -1.92 17.35 -10.90
N TRP A 100 -1.10 16.48 -10.30
CA TRP A 100 -1.14 15.03 -10.48
C TRP A 100 -1.98 14.31 -9.42
N ARG A 101 -2.31 15.00 -8.32
CA ARG A 101 -3.03 14.40 -7.18
C ARG A 101 -4.52 14.19 -7.50
N SER A 102 -5.13 13.28 -6.74
CA SER A 102 -6.58 13.05 -6.70
C SER A 102 -7.21 12.79 -8.07
N SER A 103 -6.50 12.05 -8.91
CA SER A 103 -7.00 11.59 -10.20
C SER A 103 -6.45 10.23 -10.59
N PHE A 104 -7.24 9.42 -11.25
CA PHE A 104 -6.76 8.13 -11.80
C PHE A 104 -5.69 8.35 -12.87
N ALA A 105 -5.81 9.40 -13.66
CA ALA A 105 -4.83 9.74 -14.69
C ALA A 105 -3.50 10.22 -14.15
N GLY A 106 -3.46 10.91 -13.02
CA GLY A 106 -2.25 11.47 -12.41
C GLY A 106 -1.61 10.55 -11.38
N GLU A 107 -2.34 10.30 -10.28
CA GLU A 107 -1.86 9.58 -9.10
C GLU A 107 -2.12 8.07 -9.18
N GLY A 108 -3.12 7.66 -9.97
CA GLY A 108 -3.57 6.27 -10.08
C GLY A 108 -4.72 5.94 -9.12
N GLY A 109 -5.26 6.92 -8.41
CA GLY A 109 -6.33 6.79 -7.41
C GLY A 109 -6.23 7.89 -6.35
N GLY A 110 -6.72 7.61 -5.15
CA GLY A 110 -6.77 8.55 -4.03
C GLY A 110 -6.02 8.06 -2.78
N ALA A 111 -6.74 7.97 -1.67
CA ALA A 111 -6.18 7.61 -0.37
C ALA A 111 -5.50 6.23 -0.37
N LEU A 112 -6.11 5.24 -1.02
CA LEU A 112 -5.64 3.86 -0.98
C LEU A 112 -4.31 3.67 -1.71
N ILE A 113 -4.12 4.29 -2.88
CA ILE A 113 -2.85 4.20 -3.64
C ILE A 113 -1.74 5.08 -3.05
N ASN A 114 -2.08 6.13 -2.33
CA ASN A 114 -1.10 7.04 -1.75
C ASN A 114 -0.82 6.71 -0.27
N GLN A 115 -1.72 7.10 0.65
CA GLN A 115 -1.54 6.86 2.09
C GLN A 115 -1.63 5.37 2.41
N GLY A 116 -2.55 4.68 1.77
CA GLY A 116 -2.82 3.25 1.99
C GLY A 116 -1.67 2.32 1.68
N GLN A 117 -0.75 2.68 0.78
CA GLN A 117 0.36 1.79 0.40
C GLN A 117 1.24 1.39 1.58
N HIS A 118 1.58 2.33 2.46
CA HIS A 118 2.37 2.00 3.65
C HIS A 118 1.61 1.07 4.61
N ILE A 119 0.30 1.28 4.73
CA ILE A 119 -0.55 0.52 5.65
C ILE A 119 -0.87 -0.87 5.08
N LEU A 120 -1.11 -0.96 3.77
CA LEU A 120 -1.28 -2.25 3.07
C LEU A 120 0.02 -3.07 3.07
N ASP A 121 1.17 -2.41 2.91
CA ASP A 121 2.46 -3.08 3.05
C ASP A 121 2.62 -3.66 4.45
N MET A 122 2.35 -2.88 5.49
CA MET A 122 2.42 -3.35 6.86
C MET A 122 1.44 -4.50 7.11
N TYR A 123 0.21 -4.39 6.58
CA TYR A 123 -0.80 -5.43 6.71
C TYR A 123 -0.33 -6.77 6.12
N GLN A 124 0.14 -6.76 4.85
CA GLN A 124 0.62 -7.98 4.20
C GLN A 124 1.94 -8.50 4.78
N TYR A 125 2.82 -7.62 5.27
CA TYR A 125 4.07 -8.00 5.94
C TYR A 125 3.82 -8.77 7.24
N LEU A 126 2.80 -8.38 8.00
CA LEU A 126 2.43 -9.04 9.26
C LEU A 126 1.60 -10.32 9.03
N PHE A 127 0.71 -10.33 8.06
CA PHE A 127 -0.33 -11.37 7.95
C PHE A 127 -0.29 -12.19 6.67
N GLY A 128 0.60 -11.85 5.73
CA GLY A 128 0.66 -12.44 4.40
C GLY A 128 -0.44 -11.96 3.46
N MET A 129 -0.40 -12.44 2.21
CA MET A 129 -1.41 -12.13 1.20
C MET A 129 -2.68 -12.96 1.45
N PRO A 130 -3.88 -12.36 1.33
CA PRO A 130 -5.12 -13.10 1.37
C PRO A 130 -5.35 -13.90 0.08
N GLN A 131 -6.19 -14.91 0.14
CA GLN A 131 -6.64 -15.64 -1.04
C GLN A 131 -7.70 -14.85 -1.82
N LYS A 132 -8.61 -14.18 -1.07
CA LYS A 132 -9.70 -13.41 -1.66
C LYS A 132 -9.92 -12.13 -0.89
N LEU A 133 -10.44 -11.12 -1.58
CA LEU A 133 -10.92 -9.90 -0.93
C LEU A 133 -12.22 -9.38 -1.56
N PHE A 134 -12.96 -8.60 -0.76
CA PHE A 134 -14.07 -7.76 -1.19
C PHE A 134 -13.87 -6.35 -0.65
N ALA A 135 -14.10 -5.33 -1.46
CA ALA A 135 -13.91 -3.95 -1.06
C ALA A 135 -15.14 -3.08 -1.33
N ALA A 136 -15.41 -2.17 -0.39
CA ALA A 136 -16.32 -1.05 -0.55
C ALA A 136 -15.48 0.23 -0.53
N ILE A 137 -15.45 0.94 -1.65
CA ILE A 137 -14.65 2.16 -1.83
C ILE A 137 -15.58 3.23 -2.40
N PRO A 138 -16.15 4.11 -1.57
CA PRO A 138 -16.87 5.28 -2.05
C PRO A 138 -15.88 6.28 -2.62
N PHE A 139 -16.12 6.72 -3.86
CA PHE A 139 -15.33 7.77 -4.48
C PHE A 139 -15.95 9.13 -4.16
N GLY A 140 -15.13 10.10 -3.73
CA GLY A 140 -15.58 11.43 -3.37
C GLY A 140 -16.54 11.48 -2.18
N LYS A 141 -16.34 10.66 -1.15
CA LYS A 141 -17.22 10.61 0.02
C LYS A 141 -17.17 11.90 0.85
N TYR A 142 -15.99 12.45 1.04
CA TYR A 142 -15.74 13.65 1.84
C TYR A 142 -15.34 14.86 0.99
N ASN A 143 -14.87 14.63 -0.22
CA ASN A 143 -14.39 15.65 -1.14
C ASN A 143 -15.06 15.46 -2.49
N ASP A 144 -15.20 16.55 -3.27
CA ASP A 144 -15.75 16.54 -4.64
C ASP A 144 -14.72 15.99 -5.66
N PHE A 145 -14.02 14.90 -5.30
CA PHE A 145 -13.02 14.27 -6.18
C PHE A 145 -13.56 12.96 -6.76
N ILE A 146 -13.00 12.58 -7.90
CA ILE A 146 -13.33 11.34 -8.60
C ILE A 146 -12.63 10.10 -8.03
N VAL A 147 -11.76 10.28 -7.02
CA VAL A 147 -10.97 9.22 -6.38
C VAL A 147 -11.44 8.96 -4.95
N ASP A 148 -10.92 7.92 -4.36
CA ASP A 148 -11.25 7.51 -3.01
C ASP A 148 -10.60 8.42 -1.95
N ASP A 149 -11.33 8.66 -0.90
CA ASP A 149 -10.86 9.22 0.38
C ASP A 149 -11.13 8.26 1.55
N GLU A 150 -11.83 7.14 1.27
CA GLU A 150 -12.06 6.04 2.20
C GLU A 150 -12.08 4.69 1.48
N ALA A 151 -11.62 3.63 2.15
CA ALA A 151 -11.71 2.26 1.69
C ALA A 151 -11.96 1.30 2.85
N THR A 152 -12.92 0.37 2.69
CA THR A 152 -13.14 -0.77 3.58
C THR A 152 -12.93 -2.05 2.80
N ILE A 153 -12.00 -2.91 3.26
CA ILE A 153 -11.62 -4.15 2.60
C ILE A 153 -11.81 -5.31 3.57
N VAL A 154 -12.51 -6.36 3.15
CA VAL A 154 -12.62 -7.64 3.85
C VAL A 154 -11.77 -8.67 3.12
N MET A 155 -10.96 -9.42 3.86
CA MET A 155 -9.97 -10.37 3.34
C MET A 155 -10.19 -11.77 3.91
N GLU A 156 -10.06 -12.78 3.05
CA GLU A 156 -10.19 -14.19 3.39
C GLU A 156 -8.89 -14.92 3.07
N TYR A 157 -8.49 -15.84 3.97
CA TYR A 157 -7.27 -16.64 3.85
C TYR A 157 -7.59 -18.13 3.87
N ASP A 158 -6.76 -18.94 3.25
CA ASP A 158 -6.95 -20.42 3.13
C ASP A 158 -7.12 -21.13 4.47
N ASN A 159 -6.45 -20.63 5.52
CA ASN A 159 -6.50 -21.21 6.86
C ASN A 159 -7.72 -20.78 7.68
N GLY A 160 -8.72 -20.13 7.07
CA GLY A 160 -9.91 -19.61 7.72
C GLY A 160 -9.71 -18.32 8.53
N LYS A 161 -8.50 -17.73 8.50
CA LYS A 161 -8.26 -16.40 9.03
C LYS A 161 -9.06 -15.37 8.22
N THR A 162 -9.62 -14.38 8.90
CA THR A 162 -10.31 -13.25 8.26
C THR A 162 -9.64 -11.94 8.63
N GLY A 163 -9.70 -10.99 7.70
CA GLY A 163 -9.13 -9.66 7.89
C GLY A 163 -10.08 -8.55 7.49
N THR A 164 -10.03 -7.44 8.21
CA THR A 164 -10.67 -6.18 7.84
C THR A 164 -9.63 -5.07 7.84
N PHE A 165 -9.66 -4.28 6.80
CA PHE A 165 -8.80 -3.11 6.64
C PHE A 165 -9.69 -1.90 6.33
N ILE A 166 -9.55 -0.85 7.11
CA ILE A 166 -10.27 0.42 6.94
C ILE A 166 -9.25 1.54 6.87
N LEU A 167 -9.34 2.34 5.83
CA LEU A 167 -8.55 3.54 5.63
C LEU A 167 -9.47 4.71 5.37
N SER A 168 -9.27 5.84 6.04
CA SER A 168 -9.98 7.08 5.77
C SER A 168 -9.06 8.29 5.85
N THR A 169 -9.27 9.27 4.99
CA THR A 169 -8.59 10.58 5.04
C THR A 169 -9.55 11.73 5.29
N GLY A 170 -10.81 11.42 5.59
CA GLY A 170 -11.89 12.39 5.84
C GLY A 170 -12.36 12.48 7.29
N GLU A 171 -11.83 11.66 8.19
CA GLU A 171 -12.26 11.63 9.59
C GLU A 171 -11.54 12.67 10.44
N ALA A 172 -12.30 13.35 11.29
CA ALA A 172 -11.75 14.36 12.22
C ALA A 172 -11.03 13.72 13.43
N CYS A 173 -11.50 12.56 13.88
CA CYS A 173 -10.87 11.80 14.94
C CYS A 173 -9.77 10.92 14.36
N HIS A 174 -8.55 11.16 14.84
CA HIS A 174 -7.40 10.36 14.51
C HIS A 174 -7.52 8.96 15.12
N GLU A 175 -7.34 7.93 14.31
CA GLU A 175 -7.28 6.54 14.78
C GLU A 175 -6.20 5.76 14.01
N GLU A 176 -5.29 5.12 14.73
CA GLU A 176 -4.40 4.09 14.24
C GLU A 176 -4.57 2.88 15.15
N ARG A 177 -5.37 1.91 14.71
CA ARG A 177 -5.75 0.77 15.53
C ARG A 177 -5.55 -0.54 14.78
N LEU A 178 -4.82 -1.46 15.42
CA LEU A 178 -4.64 -2.83 14.94
C LEU A 178 -5.03 -3.81 16.02
N GLU A 179 -6.07 -4.61 15.77
CA GLU A 179 -6.46 -5.72 16.64
C GLU A 179 -6.15 -7.05 15.97
N ILE A 180 -5.48 -7.94 16.70
CA ILE A 180 -5.17 -9.30 16.26
C ILE A 180 -5.72 -10.27 17.29
N ILE A 181 -6.56 -11.21 16.84
CA ILE A 181 -7.11 -12.28 17.66
C ILE A 181 -6.44 -13.59 17.26
N GLY A 182 -5.63 -14.12 18.16
CA GLY A 182 -5.02 -15.45 18.06
C GLY A 182 -5.67 -16.43 18.99
N THR A 183 -5.28 -17.72 18.88
CA THR A 183 -5.82 -18.78 19.78
C THR A 183 -5.26 -18.70 21.19
N LYS A 184 -4.10 -18.02 21.40
CA LYS A 184 -3.40 -17.92 22.70
C LYS A 184 -3.28 -16.49 23.23
N ALA A 185 -3.51 -15.50 22.39
CA ALA A 185 -3.44 -14.10 22.80
C ALA A 185 -4.27 -13.20 21.90
N ARG A 186 -4.71 -12.07 22.46
CA ARG A 186 -5.19 -10.90 21.75
C ARG A 186 -4.12 -9.82 21.80
N ILE A 187 -3.88 -9.15 20.70
CA ILE A 187 -3.10 -7.90 20.61
C ILE A 187 -4.05 -6.77 20.24
N LEU A 188 -3.89 -5.64 20.91
CA LEU A 188 -4.48 -4.37 20.54
C LEU A 188 -3.39 -3.30 20.53
N LEU A 189 -3.08 -2.79 19.34
CA LEU A 189 -2.23 -1.62 19.15
C LEU A 189 -3.13 -0.41 18.91
N GLU A 190 -3.00 0.62 19.73
CA GLU A 190 -3.65 1.92 19.57
C GLU A 190 -2.56 2.99 19.58
N ASP A 191 -2.34 3.63 18.45
CA ASP A 191 -1.20 4.52 18.18
C ASP A 191 0.16 3.85 18.52
N ASP A 192 0.80 4.26 19.61
CA ASP A 192 2.09 3.71 20.06
C ASP A 192 1.95 2.84 21.33
N THR A 193 0.71 2.50 21.72
CA THR A 193 0.42 1.66 22.89
C THR A 193 -0.01 0.26 22.44
N LEU A 194 0.73 -0.77 22.87
CA LEU A 194 0.44 -2.18 22.59
C LEU A 194 -0.06 -2.86 23.85
N THR A 195 -1.31 -3.31 23.84
CA THR A 195 -1.89 -4.16 24.89
C THR A 195 -1.92 -5.61 24.42
N ILE A 196 -1.33 -6.49 25.23
CA ILE A 196 -1.24 -7.93 24.97
C ILE A 196 -2.05 -8.65 26.05
N THR A 197 -3.13 -9.32 25.67
CA THR A 197 -3.94 -10.13 26.59
C THR A 197 -3.70 -11.62 26.29
N ARG A 198 -2.93 -12.31 27.14
CA ARG A 198 -2.63 -13.74 26.99
C ARG A 198 -3.66 -14.60 27.69
N HIS A 199 -3.96 -15.75 27.11
CA HIS A 199 -4.87 -16.75 27.65
C HIS A 199 -4.45 -18.15 27.18
N ARG A 200 -5.01 -19.20 27.80
CA ARG A 200 -4.84 -20.57 27.29
C ARG A 200 -5.43 -20.72 25.88
N ASP A 201 -4.99 -21.71 25.14
CA ASP A 201 -5.48 -21.94 23.78
C ASP A 201 -7.01 -22.08 23.77
N VAL A 202 -7.68 -21.13 23.07
CA VAL A 202 -9.14 -21.07 23.04
C VAL A 202 -9.75 -22.20 22.22
N CYS A 203 -9.05 -22.74 21.22
CA CYS A 203 -9.53 -23.87 20.43
C CYS A 203 -9.52 -25.18 21.23
N GLU A 204 -8.55 -25.36 22.13
CA GLU A 204 -8.54 -26.46 23.08
C GLU A 204 -9.63 -26.28 24.15
N TYR A 205 -9.79 -25.06 24.63
CA TYR A 205 -10.80 -24.76 25.65
C TYR A 205 -12.23 -24.97 25.15
N ILE A 206 -12.56 -24.57 23.92
CA ILE A 206 -13.90 -24.74 23.32
C ILE A 206 -14.27 -26.22 23.14
N LYS A 207 -13.29 -27.11 22.94
CA LYS A 207 -13.51 -28.55 22.78
C LYS A 207 -13.79 -29.27 24.10
N ASN A 208 -13.65 -28.60 25.23
CA ASN A 208 -13.88 -29.21 26.55
C ASN A 208 -15.39 -29.25 26.84
N GLU A 209 -15.96 -30.45 26.82
CA GLU A 209 -17.42 -30.70 27.03
C GLU A 209 -17.89 -30.42 28.46
N GLU A 210 -16.97 -30.31 29.42
CA GLU A 210 -17.27 -30.03 30.83
C GLU A 210 -17.43 -28.52 31.09
N VAL A 211 -17.12 -27.65 30.11
CA VAL A 211 -17.15 -26.19 30.26
C VAL A 211 -18.16 -25.59 29.32
N ASN A 212 -19.19 -24.93 29.86
CA ASN A 212 -20.27 -24.31 29.06
C ASN A 212 -20.06 -22.83 28.76
N SER A 213 -19.02 -22.22 29.30
CA SER A 213 -18.70 -20.80 29.10
C SER A 213 -17.23 -20.50 29.44
N ARG A 214 -16.78 -19.26 29.33
CA ARG A 214 -15.40 -18.87 29.69
C ARG A 214 -15.19 -18.62 31.21
N GLN A 215 -16.00 -19.20 32.09
CA GLN A 215 -15.94 -18.97 33.54
C GLN A 215 -14.57 -19.26 34.17
N ASN A 216 -13.84 -20.24 33.64
CA ASN A 216 -12.52 -20.63 34.14
C ASN A 216 -11.37 -20.15 33.25
N MET A 217 -11.62 -19.23 32.32
CA MET A 217 -10.59 -18.63 31.49
C MET A 217 -9.86 -17.55 32.26
N THR A 218 -8.56 -17.71 32.41
CA THR A 218 -7.69 -16.71 33.04
C THR A 218 -7.00 -15.87 31.97
N PHE A 219 -6.79 -14.59 32.25
CA PHE A 219 -6.14 -13.65 31.38
C PHE A 219 -4.95 -12.98 32.07
N ALA A 220 -3.85 -12.84 31.34
CA ALA A 220 -2.71 -12.04 31.75
C ALA A 220 -2.56 -10.89 30.77
N GLU A 221 -2.54 -9.66 31.27
CA GLU A 221 -2.43 -8.46 30.46
C GLU A 221 -1.09 -7.76 30.67
N GLU A 222 -0.52 -7.30 29.58
CA GLU A 222 0.71 -6.53 29.52
C GLU A 222 0.50 -5.34 28.58
N THR A 223 0.96 -4.16 28.98
CA THR A 223 0.91 -2.97 28.14
C THR A 223 2.33 -2.45 27.91
N ILE A 224 2.66 -2.17 26.67
CA ILE A 224 3.95 -1.63 26.22
C ILE A 224 3.69 -0.31 25.52
N GLN A 225 4.34 0.76 26.01
CA GLN A 225 4.36 2.06 25.35
C GLN A 225 5.63 2.17 24.52
N PHE A 226 5.49 2.43 23.22
CA PHE A 226 6.62 2.62 22.32
C PHE A 226 6.96 4.11 22.15
N GLU A 227 8.24 4.38 22.06
CA GLU A 227 8.74 5.66 21.56
C GLU A 227 8.64 5.70 20.04
N LYS A 228 8.55 6.90 19.50
CA LYS A 228 8.59 7.10 18.04
C LYS A 228 9.92 6.60 17.49
N ALA A 229 9.88 5.96 16.33
CA ALA A 229 11.09 5.49 15.65
C ALA A 229 12.04 6.65 15.39
N SER A 230 13.29 6.50 15.82
CA SER A 230 14.35 7.45 15.51
C SER A 230 14.88 7.17 14.10
N GLU A 231 14.73 8.15 13.22
CA GLU A 231 15.29 8.18 11.87
C GLU A 231 15.11 6.91 11.01
N PRO A 232 13.88 6.37 10.84
CA PRO A 232 13.67 5.11 10.15
C PRO A 232 14.09 5.16 8.67
N TYR A 233 14.09 6.33 8.05
CA TYR A 233 14.61 6.52 6.69
C TYR A 233 16.13 6.37 6.63
N ALA A 234 16.88 6.93 7.59
CA ALA A 234 18.32 6.80 7.64
C ALA A 234 18.73 5.33 7.77
N GLN A 235 18.07 4.59 8.68
CA GLN A 235 18.29 3.16 8.83
C GLN A 235 17.95 2.36 7.56
N LEU A 236 16.86 2.71 6.87
CA LEU A 236 16.47 2.05 5.62
C LEU A 236 17.52 2.29 4.53
N PHE A 237 18.03 3.52 4.40
CA PHE A 237 19.08 3.85 3.44
C PHE A 237 20.42 3.18 3.77
N GLU A 238 20.76 3.06 5.04
CA GLU A 238 21.95 2.33 5.48
C GLU A 238 21.83 0.83 5.15
N ASN A 239 20.67 0.23 5.42
CA ASN A 239 20.39 -1.17 5.07
C ASN A 239 20.52 -1.39 3.55
N PHE A 240 19.99 -0.49 2.74
CA PHE A 240 20.15 -0.54 1.27
C PHE A 240 21.62 -0.41 0.85
N ALA A 241 22.37 0.52 1.44
CA ALA A 241 23.78 0.70 1.14
C ALA A 241 24.58 -0.56 1.49
N ASN A 242 24.30 -1.17 2.65
CA ASN A 242 24.93 -2.43 3.07
C ASN A 242 24.58 -3.59 2.11
N ALA A 243 23.33 -3.70 1.66
CA ALA A 243 22.92 -4.70 0.67
C ALA A 243 23.73 -4.55 -0.65
N VAL A 244 23.88 -3.32 -1.12
CA VAL A 244 24.64 -3.03 -2.36
C VAL A 244 26.14 -3.32 -2.19
N LEU A 245 26.75 -2.90 -1.09
CA LEU A 245 28.18 -3.09 -0.84
C LEU A 245 28.56 -4.56 -0.66
N LYS A 246 27.67 -5.35 -0.07
CA LYS A 246 27.90 -6.78 0.17
C LYS A 246 27.36 -7.67 -0.95
N GLY A 247 26.54 -7.14 -1.85
CA GLY A 247 25.87 -7.90 -2.90
C GLY A 247 24.83 -8.89 -2.36
N ASP A 248 24.22 -8.59 -1.21
CA ASP A 248 23.33 -9.50 -0.48
C ASP A 248 22.01 -8.79 -0.12
N GLU A 249 20.91 -9.28 -0.69
CA GLU A 249 19.55 -8.76 -0.44
C GLU A 249 19.04 -8.99 0.98
N SER A 250 19.69 -9.85 1.79
CA SER A 250 19.28 -10.10 3.18
C SER A 250 19.41 -8.85 4.07
N TYR A 251 20.24 -7.90 3.66
CA TYR A 251 20.37 -6.61 4.33
C TYR A 251 19.24 -5.63 4.02
N LEU A 252 18.40 -5.88 3.00
CA LEU A 252 17.29 -4.99 2.67
C LEU A 252 16.21 -5.03 3.76
N THR A 253 15.72 -3.88 4.15
CA THR A 253 14.50 -3.77 4.98
C THR A 253 13.29 -4.32 4.21
N VAL A 254 13.20 -4.00 2.91
CA VAL A 254 12.13 -4.43 2.02
C VAL A 254 12.72 -4.75 0.65
N LYS A 255 12.52 -5.97 0.17
CA LYS A 255 12.89 -6.35 -1.19
C LYS A 255 11.95 -5.70 -2.21
N GLY A 256 12.46 -5.43 -3.41
CA GLY A 256 11.67 -4.88 -4.51
C GLY A 256 10.43 -5.71 -4.85
N SER A 257 10.56 -7.04 -4.81
CA SER A 257 9.45 -7.98 -5.04
C SER A 257 8.29 -7.82 -4.06
N GLU A 258 8.56 -7.43 -2.82
CA GLU A 258 7.53 -7.26 -1.80
C GLU A 258 6.66 -6.01 -2.04
N GLY A 259 7.21 -4.99 -2.74
CA GLY A 259 6.45 -3.81 -3.13
C GLY A 259 5.27 -4.10 -4.05
N ILE A 260 5.28 -5.24 -4.75
CA ILE A 260 4.17 -5.70 -5.60
C ILE A 260 2.96 -6.08 -4.74
N ASN A 261 3.17 -6.61 -3.54
CA ASN A 261 2.09 -7.13 -2.69
C ASN A 261 1.11 -6.02 -2.26
N SER A 262 1.61 -4.89 -1.78
CA SER A 262 0.74 -3.76 -1.38
C SER A 262 0.01 -3.15 -2.58
N LEU A 263 0.67 -3.10 -3.74
CA LEU A 263 0.06 -2.65 -4.99
C LEU A 263 -1.00 -3.64 -5.48
N MET A 264 -0.76 -4.95 -5.37
CA MET A 264 -1.72 -6.01 -5.69
C MET A 264 -2.99 -5.91 -4.83
N LEU A 265 -2.84 -5.71 -3.51
CA LEU A 265 -3.98 -5.50 -2.61
C LEU A 265 -4.78 -4.25 -2.99
N CYS A 266 -4.10 -3.15 -3.28
CA CYS A 266 -4.73 -1.90 -3.71
C CYS A 266 -5.50 -2.08 -5.02
N ALA A 267 -4.86 -2.67 -6.03
CA ALA A 267 -5.46 -2.91 -7.33
C ALA A 267 -6.67 -3.86 -7.25
N SER A 268 -6.55 -4.94 -6.48
CA SER A 268 -7.65 -5.89 -6.26
C SER A 268 -8.83 -5.24 -5.52
N ALA A 269 -8.55 -4.31 -4.58
CA ALA A 269 -9.59 -3.57 -3.88
C ALA A 269 -10.34 -2.62 -4.82
N TYR A 270 -9.64 -1.86 -5.67
CA TYR A 270 -10.29 -1.04 -6.70
C TYR A 270 -11.11 -1.89 -7.67
N TYR A 271 -10.55 -3.01 -8.14
CA TYR A 271 -11.25 -3.92 -9.05
C TYR A 271 -12.52 -4.47 -8.41
N SER A 272 -12.42 -4.94 -7.16
CA SER A 272 -13.57 -5.41 -6.38
C SER A 272 -14.65 -4.36 -6.23
N ALA A 273 -14.29 -3.14 -5.83
CA ALA A 273 -15.24 -2.05 -5.61
C ALA A 273 -15.93 -1.60 -6.89
N CYS A 274 -15.18 -1.46 -8.00
CA CYS A 274 -15.74 -1.03 -9.29
C CYS A 274 -16.62 -2.09 -9.96
N LYS A 275 -16.25 -3.38 -9.85
CA LYS A 275 -17.01 -4.48 -10.45
C LYS A 275 -18.08 -5.05 -9.49
N GLY A 276 -18.08 -4.70 -8.20
CA GLY A 276 -19.01 -5.19 -7.17
C GLY A 276 -18.86 -6.67 -6.87
N ILE A 277 -17.66 -7.24 -7.00
CA ILE A 277 -17.40 -8.67 -6.86
C ILE A 277 -16.31 -8.98 -5.82
N LYS A 278 -16.31 -10.20 -5.32
CA LYS A 278 -15.18 -10.77 -4.59
C LYS A 278 -14.08 -11.15 -5.59
N VAL A 279 -12.85 -10.73 -5.31
CA VAL A 279 -11.68 -10.94 -6.17
C VAL A 279 -10.77 -12.00 -5.57
N GLU A 280 -10.36 -12.97 -6.37
CA GLU A 280 -9.30 -13.93 -6.04
C GLU A 280 -7.93 -13.31 -6.34
N LEU A 281 -6.95 -13.59 -5.47
CA LEU A 281 -5.59 -13.10 -5.67
C LEU A 281 -4.65 -14.24 -6.09
N PRO A 282 -3.68 -13.97 -6.95
CA PRO A 282 -3.37 -12.65 -7.54
C PRO A 282 -4.37 -12.22 -8.62
N LEU A 283 -4.67 -10.92 -8.69
CA LEU A 283 -5.42 -10.31 -9.79
C LEU A 283 -4.53 -10.26 -11.04
N GLU A 284 -5.07 -10.62 -12.19
CA GLU A 284 -4.35 -10.50 -13.44
C GLU A 284 -4.06 -9.03 -13.80
N ALA A 285 -2.82 -8.76 -14.21
CA ALA A 285 -2.39 -7.38 -14.53
C ALA A 285 -3.18 -6.77 -15.69
N SER A 286 -3.64 -7.59 -16.65
CA SER A 286 -4.49 -7.18 -17.76
C SER A 286 -5.82 -6.62 -17.29
N ASP A 287 -6.48 -7.31 -16.34
CA ASP A 287 -7.81 -6.94 -15.85
C ASP A 287 -7.77 -5.60 -15.10
N TYR A 288 -6.74 -5.41 -14.28
CA TYR A 288 -6.53 -4.12 -13.62
C TYR A 288 -6.22 -3.00 -14.59
N LYS A 289 -5.41 -3.27 -15.61
CA LYS A 289 -5.07 -2.29 -16.65
C LYS A 289 -6.33 -1.85 -17.41
N GLU A 290 -7.17 -2.81 -17.83
CA GLU A 290 -8.43 -2.51 -18.52
C GLU A 290 -9.34 -1.62 -17.67
N LEU A 291 -9.52 -1.96 -16.36
CA LEU A 291 -10.26 -1.12 -15.43
C LEU A 291 -9.70 0.30 -15.36
N MET A 292 -8.37 0.44 -15.22
CA MET A 292 -7.74 1.76 -15.12
C MET A 292 -7.90 2.58 -16.39
N ASP A 293 -7.89 1.94 -17.56
CA ASP A 293 -8.11 2.61 -18.85
C ASP A 293 -9.58 3.03 -19.03
N GLU A 294 -10.54 2.26 -18.49
CA GLU A 294 -11.96 2.65 -18.41
C GLU A 294 -12.14 3.87 -17.51
N LEU A 295 -11.59 3.85 -16.29
CA LEU A 295 -11.70 4.95 -15.33
C LEU A 295 -11.06 6.25 -15.83
N LYS A 296 -9.94 6.18 -16.53
CA LYS A 296 -9.29 7.34 -17.15
C LYS A 296 -10.13 7.97 -18.25
N LYS A 297 -10.89 7.17 -19.01
CA LYS A 297 -11.76 7.67 -20.10
C LYS A 297 -13.01 8.40 -19.58
N GLN A 298 -13.50 8.04 -18.40
CA GLN A 298 -14.69 8.66 -17.81
C GLN A 298 -14.46 10.12 -17.38
N TYR A 299 -13.19 10.53 -17.25
CA TYR A 299 -12.83 11.85 -16.73
C TYR A 299 -11.78 12.53 -17.61
N THR A 300 -12.17 13.63 -18.23
CA THR A 300 -11.24 14.51 -18.93
C THR A 300 -10.73 15.58 -17.95
N VAL A 301 -9.43 15.52 -17.61
CA VAL A 301 -8.80 16.55 -16.78
C VAL A 301 -8.18 17.60 -17.68
N VAL A 302 -8.66 18.85 -17.58
CA VAL A 302 -8.07 20.00 -18.25
C VAL A 302 -7.13 20.72 -17.28
N ILE A 303 -5.85 20.73 -17.58
CA ILE A 303 -4.83 21.41 -16.77
C ILE A 303 -4.36 22.64 -17.53
N VAL A 304 -4.55 23.82 -16.94
CA VAL A 304 -3.99 25.06 -17.46
C VAL A 304 -2.64 25.29 -16.80
N THR A 305 -1.57 25.32 -17.58
CA THR A 305 -0.22 25.56 -17.09
C THR A 305 0.55 26.49 -18.04
N HIS A 306 1.40 27.31 -17.47
CA HIS A 306 2.35 28.14 -18.24
C HIS A 306 3.67 27.42 -18.54
N ASN A 307 3.85 26.19 -18.03
CA ASN A 307 5.05 25.39 -18.21
C ASN A 307 4.83 24.33 -19.29
N MET A 308 5.36 24.58 -20.48
CA MET A 308 5.22 23.68 -21.64
C MET A 308 5.87 22.31 -21.44
N GLN A 309 6.99 22.22 -20.70
CA GLN A 309 7.63 20.94 -20.39
C GLN A 309 6.78 20.10 -19.44
N GLN A 310 6.04 20.74 -18.54
CA GLN A 310 5.12 20.08 -17.62
C GLN A 310 3.87 19.60 -18.35
N ALA A 311 3.35 20.39 -19.28
CA ALA A 311 2.21 20.00 -20.12
C ALA A 311 2.50 18.75 -20.95
N GLY A 312 3.66 18.69 -21.63
CA GLY A 312 4.06 17.54 -22.45
C GLY A 312 4.35 16.24 -21.67
N ARG A 313 4.61 16.32 -20.35
CA ARG A 313 4.84 15.15 -19.50
C ARG A 313 3.57 14.54 -18.92
N ILE A 314 2.51 15.32 -18.80
CA ILE A 314 1.32 14.95 -18.02
C ILE A 314 0.10 14.74 -18.92
N ALA A 315 0.00 15.45 -20.05
CA ALA A 315 -1.18 15.48 -20.90
C ALA A 315 -1.10 14.47 -22.05
N ASP A 316 -2.21 13.79 -22.33
CA ASP A 316 -2.36 12.96 -23.53
C ASP A 316 -2.56 13.82 -24.80
N LYS A 317 -3.10 15.04 -24.63
CA LYS A 317 -3.22 16.05 -25.67
C LYS A 317 -2.90 17.42 -25.10
N THR A 318 -2.13 18.23 -25.83
CA THR A 318 -1.79 19.59 -25.44
C THR A 318 -2.47 20.59 -26.36
N ALA A 319 -3.13 21.59 -25.76
CA ALA A 319 -3.73 22.68 -26.48
C ALA A 319 -3.06 24.00 -26.06
N PHE A 320 -2.73 24.84 -27.01
CA PHE A 320 -2.12 26.14 -26.78
C PHE A 320 -3.12 27.25 -27.08
N PHE A 321 -3.27 28.21 -26.17
CA PHE A 321 -3.96 29.45 -26.40
C PHE A 321 -2.96 30.56 -26.68
N LEU A 322 -2.92 31.04 -27.90
CA LEU A 322 -2.13 32.19 -28.27
C LEU A 322 -3.06 33.25 -28.90
N THR A 323 -3.11 34.45 -28.32
CA THR A 323 -3.90 35.57 -28.82
C THR A 323 -5.36 35.21 -29.16
N CYS A 324 -6.05 34.50 -28.22
CA CYS A 324 -7.45 34.03 -28.38
C CYS A 324 -7.67 32.96 -29.47
N LEU A 325 -6.61 32.36 -30.03
CA LEU A 325 -6.69 31.21 -30.93
C LEU A 325 -6.26 29.93 -30.21
N LEU A 326 -7.02 28.84 -30.42
CA LEU A 326 -6.72 27.52 -29.87
C LEU A 326 -5.92 26.73 -30.90
N TYR A 327 -4.73 26.32 -30.52
CA TYR A 327 -3.91 25.38 -31.27
C TYR A 327 -3.83 24.06 -30.51
N THR A 328 -4.10 22.95 -31.19
CA THR A 328 -3.93 21.59 -30.64
C THR A 328 -2.72 20.93 -31.27
N SER A 329 -1.87 20.33 -30.45
CA SER A 329 -0.77 19.47 -30.89
C SER A 329 -0.99 18.05 -30.37
N PRO A 330 -0.71 17.00 -31.15
CA PRO A 330 -0.61 15.63 -30.62
C PRO A 330 0.45 15.60 -29.51
N SER A 331 0.27 14.71 -28.54
CA SER A 331 1.25 14.48 -27.49
C SER A 331 2.59 14.07 -28.10
N PRO A 332 3.74 14.42 -27.49
CA PRO A 332 5.04 13.87 -27.90
C PRO A 332 5.10 12.34 -27.91
N ARG A 333 4.13 11.65 -27.31
CA ARG A 333 4.00 10.19 -27.36
C ARG A 333 3.44 9.66 -28.68
N ASP A 334 2.77 10.51 -29.47
CA ASP A 334 2.15 10.11 -30.75
C ASP A 334 3.09 10.33 -31.96
N VAL A 335 4.32 10.74 -31.73
CA VAL A 335 5.32 11.10 -32.77
C VAL A 335 6.45 10.07 -32.89
N GLU A 336 6.37 8.94 -32.18
CA GLU A 336 7.24 7.79 -32.38
C GLU A 336 6.47 6.68 -33.11
N GLU A 337 6.29 6.84 -34.42
CA GLU A 337 6.20 5.79 -35.42
C GLU A 337 7.18 6.07 -36.57
#